data_21abbc66ba47ef34d6ea9b96b0aa3a8b
#
_entry.id   21abbc66ba47ef34d6ea9b96b0aa3a8b
#
_cell.length_a   1.000
_cell.length_b   1.000
_cell.length_c   1.000
_cell.angle_alpha   90.00
_cell.angle_beta   90.00
_cell.angle_gamma   90.00
#
_symmetry.space_group_name_H-M   'P 1'
#
loop_
_entity.id
_entity.type
_entity.pdbx_description
1 polymer ?
#
loop_
_entity_poly.entity_id
_entity_poly.type
_entity_poly.pdbx_seq_one_letter_code
_entity_poly.pdbx_strand_id
1 'polypeptide(L)'
;LGELGPIPARERAERRMEAWLASEAGRALKPLKRLRHAIESGALTGLPRGLAFRLIEAGGLIPRRDVERDLAALSQHERRTLKTFAIRVGAHSVWLPGVMKPRGAALAQAFLPRETINGLAGEGLSVLPEPPPSARALSAFGRRAVGRWTAPVETLETFAEAQRAAGKAPLSDEALNSLGWTADQAKAIHTALRTPRAERAPSPGKSAPPPKDSPFAALAQLTQPPRPAPSAKPKAARRSRRRPRRAASQGAGQNAE
;
A
#
# COMPACT_ATOMS: atom_id res chain seq x y z
N LEU A 1 28.82 22.49 -4.93
CA LEU A 1 29.67 23.67 -4.81
C LEU A 1 31.09 23.26 -5.19
N GLY A 2 31.65 23.89 -6.26
CA GLY A 2 32.99 23.59 -6.69
C GLY A 2 34.08 23.93 -5.65
N GLU A 3 35.29 23.41 -5.85
CA GLU A 3 36.43 23.59 -4.94
C GLU A 3 37.01 25.03 -4.96
N LEU A 4 36.40 25.93 -5.73
CA LEU A 4 36.85 27.29 -5.94
C LEU A 4 36.29 28.23 -4.87
N GLY A 5 37.14 28.62 -3.93
CA GLY A 5 36.88 29.67 -2.95
C GLY A 5 37.48 29.41 -1.55
N PRO A 6 37.72 30.46 -0.74
CA PRO A 6 38.21 30.31 0.63
C PRO A 6 37.20 29.51 1.46
N ILE A 7 37.70 28.60 2.31
CA ILE A 7 36.92 27.68 3.16
C ILE A 7 35.76 28.39 3.90
N PRO A 8 35.95 29.57 4.54
CA PRO A 8 34.84 30.24 5.26
C PRO A 8 33.71 30.73 4.35
N ALA A 9 33.98 31.04 3.07
CA ALA A 9 32.95 31.44 2.12
C ALA A 9 32.13 30.24 1.66
N ARG A 10 32.80 29.10 1.46
CA ARG A 10 32.16 27.83 1.10
C ARG A 10 31.22 27.36 2.23
N GLU A 11 31.70 27.32 3.46
CA GLU A 11 30.88 26.95 4.63
C GLU A 11 29.66 27.86 4.83
N ARG A 12 29.78 29.15 4.57
CA ARG A 12 28.63 30.08 4.63
C ARG A 12 27.63 29.78 3.52
N ALA A 13 28.10 29.47 2.31
CA ALA A 13 27.25 29.13 1.19
C ALA A 13 26.52 27.79 1.43
N GLU A 14 27.19 26.79 1.96
CA GLU A 14 26.62 25.50 2.33
C GLU A 14 25.53 25.66 3.38
N ARG A 15 25.80 26.34 4.49
CA ARG A 15 24.80 26.62 5.53
C ARG A 15 23.58 27.37 4.99
N ARG A 16 23.79 28.34 4.11
CA ARG A 16 22.69 29.09 3.50
C ARG A 16 21.86 28.23 2.56
N MET A 17 22.50 27.34 1.80
CA MET A 17 21.81 26.38 0.94
C MET A 17 21.03 25.36 1.75
N GLU A 18 21.60 24.81 2.82
CA GLU A 18 20.91 23.87 3.72
C GLU A 18 19.69 24.53 4.37
N ALA A 19 19.82 25.75 4.87
CA ALA A 19 18.72 26.50 5.46
C ALA A 19 17.61 26.77 4.42
N TRP A 20 17.97 27.09 3.19
CA TRP A 20 17.02 27.29 2.10
C TRP A 20 16.32 25.98 1.74
N LEU A 21 17.05 24.86 1.56
CA LEU A 21 16.49 23.55 1.28
C LEU A 21 15.54 23.10 2.40
N ALA A 22 15.93 23.28 3.67
CA ALA A 22 15.07 22.93 4.80
C ALA A 22 13.77 23.75 4.81
N SER A 23 13.85 25.05 4.50
CA SER A 23 12.70 25.94 4.38
C SER A 23 11.80 25.52 3.21
N GLU A 24 12.38 25.25 2.05
CA GLU A 24 11.64 24.85 0.86
C GLU A 24 10.95 23.50 1.04
N ALA A 25 11.70 22.50 1.57
CA ALA A 25 11.14 21.21 1.92
C ALA A 25 10.01 21.33 2.96
N GLY A 26 10.19 22.20 3.96
CA GLY A 26 9.17 22.49 4.97
C GLY A 26 7.88 23.06 4.39
N ARG A 27 7.97 23.85 3.31
CA ARG A 27 6.82 24.42 2.61
C ARG A 27 6.19 23.43 1.62
N ALA A 28 7.00 22.81 0.78
CA ALA A 28 6.56 21.92 -0.29
C ALA A 28 5.96 20.62 0.29
N LEU A 29 6.57 20.05 1.31
CA LEU A 29 6.16 18.80 1.96
C LEU A 29 5.42 19.03 3.29
N LYS A 30 4.83 20.21 3.47
CA LYS A 30 4.07 20.57 4.69
C LYS A 30 3.07 19.49 5.13
N PRO A 31 2.31 18.82 4.24
CA PRO A 31 1.38 17.76 4.64
C PRO A 31 2.07 16.58 5.30
N LEU A 32 3.21 16.12 4.78
CA LEU A 32 4.00 15.03 5.36
C LEU A 32 4.63 15.45 6.70
N LYS A 33 5.15 16.68 6.79
CA LYS A 33 5.70 17.23 8.02
C LYS A 33 4.65 17.32 9.12
N ARG A 34 3.43 17.80 8.78
CA ARG A 34 2.31 17.86 9.71
C ARG A 34 1.92 16.47 10.21
N LEU A 35 1.90 15.49 9.31
CA LEU A 35 1.55 14.12 9.65
C LEU A 35 2.60 13.48 10.56
N ARG A 36 3.89 13.71 10.29
CA ARG A 36 5.00 13.26 11.14
C ARG A 36 4.89 13.87 12.55
N HIS A 37 4.70 15.18 12.62
CA HIS A 37 4.51 15.87 13.90
C HIS A 37 3.32 15.32 14.70
N ALA A 38 2.21 14.97 14.03
CA ALA A 38 1.05 14.37 14.70
C ALA A 38 1.33 12.97 15.26
N ILE A 39 2.23 12.21 14.62
CA ILE A 39 2.70 10.91 15.12
C ILE A 39 3.60 11.11 16.36
N GLU A 40 4.52 12.06 16.28
CA GLU A 40 5.51 12.36 17.33
C GLU A 40 4.86 12.97 18.59
N SER A 41 3.89 13.86 18.39
CA SER A 41 3.12 14.49 19.49
C SER A 41 2.04 13.61 20.11
N GLY A 42 1.80 12.41 19.56
CA GLY A 42 0.73 11.53 20.04
C GLY A 42 -0.68 11.97 19.65
N ALA A 43 -0.83 12.97 18.76
CA ALA A 43 -2.14 13.37 18.22
C ALA A 43 -2.76 12.28 17.33
N LEU A 44 -1.95 11.39 16.77
CA LEU A 44 -2.36 10.18 16.09
C LEU A 44 -1.90 8.96 16.88
N THR A 45 -2.83 8.10 17.29
CA THR A 45 -2.59 6.87 18.02
C THR A 45 -3.22 5.68 17.31
N GLY A 46 -2.91 4.45 17.69
CA GLY A 46 -3.51 3.24 17.17
C GLY A 46 -3.37 3.06 15.66
N LEU A 47 -4.46 2.62 15.01
CA LEU A 47 -4.51 2.36 13.57
C LEU A 47 -4.26 3.62 12.71
N PRO A 48 -4.83 4.80 13.03
CA PRO A 48 -4.51 6.04 12.33
C PRO A 48 -3.02 6.38 12.30
N ARG A 49 -2.30 6.14 13.41
CA ARG A 49 -0.84 6.32 13.48
C ARG A 49 -0.11 5.39 12.51
N GLY A 50 -0.48 4.10 12.50
CA GLY A 50 0.13 3.11 11.62
C GLY A 50 -0.07 3.44 10.14
N LEU A 51 -1.28 3.87 9.77
CA LEU A 51 -1.61 4.29 8.41
C LEU A 51 -0.84 5.55 8.01
N ALA A 52 -0.75 6.54 8.91
CA ALA A 52 -0.01 7.78 8.69
C ALA A 52 1.49 7.50 8.49
N PHE A 53 2.07 6.59 9.28
CA PHE A 53 3.45 6.17 9.14
C PHE A 53 3.74 5.56 7.77
N ARG A 54 2.90 4.60 7.32
CA ARG A 54 3.00 3.99 5.99
C ARG A 54 2.89 5.04 4.86
N LEU A 55 2.00 6.02 5.01
CA LEU A 55 1.87 7.11 4.03
C LEU A 55 3.14 7.95 3.95
N ILE A 56 3.77 8.27 5.08
CA ILE A 56 5.03 9.02 5.10
C ILE A 56 6.13 8.22 4.40
N GLU A 57 6.28 6.94 4.72
CA GLU A 57 7.30 6.07 4.11
C GLU A 57 7.13 5.94 2.60
N ALA A 58 5.88 5.82 2.13
CA ALA A 58 5.56 5.70 0.72
C ALA A 58 5.57 7.06 -0.04
N GLY A 59 5.88 8.18 0.66
CA GLY A 59 5.87 9.50 0.02
C GLY A 59 4.48 10.08 -0.21
N GLY A 60 3.47 9.64 0.53
CA GLY A 60 2.12 10.21 0.52
C GLY A 60 1.08 9.46 -0.33
N LEU A 61 1.42 8.29 -0.88
CA LEU A 61 0.50 7.47 -1.68
C LEU A 61 0.74 5.99 -1.42
N ILE A 62 -0.33 5.26 -1.07
CA ILE A 62 -0.33 3.81 -0.92
C ILE A 62 -1.54 3.19 -1.62
N PRO A 63 -1.41 1.97 -2.17
CA PRO A 63 -2.55 1.22 -2.67
C PRO A 63 -3.51 0.89 -1.53
N ARG A 64 -4.81 1.12 -1.73
CA ARG A 64 -5.84 0.83 -0.71
C ARG A 64 -5.80 -0.64 -0.26
N ARG A 65 -5.61 -1.57 -1.19
CA ARG A 65 -5.53 -3.00 -0.89
C ARG A 65 -4.45 -3.37 0.14
N ASP A 66 -3.34 -2.60 0.18
CA ASP A 66 -2.22 -2.88 1.09
C ASP A 66 -2.56 -2.49 2.54
N VAL A 67 -3.63 -1.71 2.73
CA VAL A 67 -4.12 -1.22 4.03
C VAL A 67 -5.61 -1.48 4.24
N GLU A 68 -6.23 -2.35 3.44
CA GLU A 68 -7.67 -2.61 3.46
C GLU A 68 -8.15 -3.10 4.84
N ARG A 69 -7.39 -3.98 5.48
CA ARG A 69 -7.69 -4.50 6.82
C ARG A 69 -7.67 -3.39 7.87
N ASP A 70 -6.65 -2.54 7.81
CA ASP A 70 -6.51 -1.41 8.73
C ASP A 70 -7.66 -0.42 8.52
N LEU A 71 -8.00 -0.12 7.26
CA LEU A 71 -9.12 0.76 6.91
C LEU A 71 -10.49 0.21 7.35
N ALA A 72 -10.70 -1.11 7.24
CA ALA A 72 -11.93 -1.76 7.67
C ALA A 72 -12.10 -1.68 9.20
N ALA A 73 -11.01 -1.81 9.94
CA ALA A 73 -10.99 -1.77 11.40
C ALA A 73 -11.10 -0.35 11.99
N LEU A 74 -10.94 0.71 11.18
CA LEU A 74 -11.07 2.09 11.65
C LEU A 74 -12.50 2.42 12.09
N SER A 75 -12.63 2.97 13.28
CA SER A 75 -13.85 3.59 13.77
C SER A 75 -14.22 4.85 12.97
N GLN A 76 -15.46 5.31 13.10
CA GLN A 76 -15.89 6.54 12.44
C GLN A 76 -15.12 7.77 12.95
N HIS A 77 -14.78 7.81 14.23
CA HIS A 77 -13.97 8.87 14.82
C HIS A 77 -12.55 8.91 14.19
N GLU A 78 -11.89 7.77 14.13
CA GLU A 78 -10.55 7.65 13.51
C GLU A 78 -10.55 8.05 12.04
N ARG A 79 -11.59 7.68 11.28
CA ARG A 79 -11.77 8.12 9.88
C ARG A 79 -11.91 9.64 9.77
N ARG A 80 -12.63 10.28 10.71
CA ARG A 80 -12.74 11.75 10.78
C ARG A 80 -11.39 12.37 11.12
N THR A 81 -10.66 11.81 12.07
CA THR A 81 -9.30 12.25 12.43
C THR A 81 -8.36 12.20 11.20
N LEU A 82 -8.36 11.12 10.43
CA LEU A 82 -7.55 11.04 9.20
C LEU A 82 -7.92 12.16 8.19
N LYS A 83 -9.21 12.49 8.07
CA LYS A 83 -9.67 13.60 7.20
C LYS A 83 -9.13 14.96 7.64
N THR A 84 -8.96 15.22 8.96
CA THR A 84 -8.38 16.49 9.44
C THR A 84 -6.93 16.67 9.00
N PHE A 85 -6.22 15.58 8.71
CA PHE A 85 -4.88 15.58 8.14
C PHE A 85 -4.88 15.57 6.60
N ALA A 86 -6.05 15.77 5.98
CA ALA A 86 -6.23 15.76 4.54
C ALA A 86 -5.86 14.43 3.85
N ILE A 87 -5.89 13.33 4.60
CA ILE A 87 -5.73 11.99 4.02
C ILE A 87 -7.04 11.65 3.29
N ARG A 88 -6.93 11.34 1.99
CA ARG A 88 -8.03 10.86 1.17
C ARG A 88 -7.98 9.34 1.06
N VAL A 89 -9.14 8.72 1.26
CA VAL A 89 -9.34 7.28 1.08
C VAL A 89 -10.29 7.11 -0.10
N GLY A 90 -9.75 6.70 -1.23
CA GLY A 90 -10.51 6.43 -2.44
C GLY A 90 -10.87 4.96 -2.61
N ALA A 91 -11.35 4.61 -3.79
CA ALA A 91 -11.70 3.23 -4.14
C ALA A 91 -10.46 2.34 -4.27
N HIS A 92 -9.38 2.87 -4.81
CA HIS A 92 -8.17 2.12 -5.11
C HIS A 92 -6.92 2.60 -4.38
N SER A 93 -6.94 3.82 -3.84
CA SER A 93 -5.75 4.48 -3.27
C SER A 93 -6.06 5.17 -1.96
N VAL A 94 -5.02 5.32 -1.12
CA VAL A 94 -5.01 6.22 0.04
C VAL A 94 -3.87 7.19 -0.18
N TRP A 95 -4.16 8.51 -0.16
CA TRP A 95 -3.15 9.51 -0.52
C TRP A 95 -3.32 10.85 0.17
N LEU A 96 -2.27 11.65 0.09
CA LEU A 96 -2.18 13.03 0.55
C LEU A 96 -2.13 13.99 -0.65
N PRO A 97 -3.24 14.56 -1.11
CA PRO A 97 -3.27 15.44 -2.28
C PRO A 97 -2.29 16.62 -2.18
N GLY A 98 -2.05 17.12 -0.97
CA GLY A 98 -1.15 18.24 -0.75
C GLY A 98 0.32 17.98 -1.12
N VAL A 99 0.76 16.71 -1.12
CA VAL A 99 2.12 16.31 -1.51
C VAL A 99 2.25 16.24 -3.04
N MET A 100 1.15 15.91 -3.72
CA MET A 100 1.12 15.74 -5.18
C MET A 100 0.93 17.08 -5.93
N LYS A 101 0.83 18.19 -5.20
CA LYS A 101 0.80 19.52 -5.81
C LYS A 101 2.13 19.79 -6.54
N PRO A 102 2.13 20.60 -7.62
CA PRO A 102 3.29 20.79 -8.49
C PRO A 102 4.60 21.08 -7.73
N ARG A 103 4.55 21.93 -6.71
CA ARG A 103 5.73 22.27 -5.90
C ARG A 103 6.26 21.09 -5.09
N GLY A 104 5.38 20.30 -4.46
CA GLY A 104 5.75 19.10 -3.69
C GLY A 104 6.26 18.00 -4.60
N ALA A 105 5.58 17.79 -5.72
CA ALA A 105 5.98 16.82 -6.74
C ALA A 105 7.35 17.17 -7.34
N ALA A 106 7.57 18.40 -7.76
CA ALA A 106 8.84 18.86 -8.32
C ALA A 106 10.02 18.65 -7.33
N LEU A 107 9.81 18.99 -6.05
CA LEU A 107 10.84 18.75 -5.04
C LEU A 107 11.12 17.25 -4.84
N ALA A 108 10.08 16.41 -4.79
CA ALA A 108 10.25 14.98 -4.64
C ALA A 108 10.94 14.34 -5.86
N GLN A 109 10.63 14.82 -7.06
CA GLN A 109 11.24 14.38 -8.31
C GLN A 109 12.72 14.79 -8.43
N ALA A 110 13.10 15.95 -7.89
CA ALA A 110 14.48 16.45 -7.91
C ALA A 110 15.50 15.49 -7.25
N PHE A 111 15.03 14.59 -6.39
CA PHE A 111 15.86 13.57 -5.74
C PHE A 111 15.81 12.20 -6.41
N LEU A 112 15.16 12.08 -7.57
CA LEU A 112 15.08 10.82 -8.33
C LEU A 112 16.15 10.77 -9.41
N PRO A 113 16.60 9.55 -9.78
CA PRO A 113 17.46 9.35 -10.95
C PRO A 113 16.77 9.84 -12.24
N ARG A 114 17.55 10.38 -13.18
CA ARG A 114 17.03 10.90 -14.46
C ARG A 114 16.26 9.86 -15.25
N GLU A 115 16.73 8.61 -15.26
CA GLU A 115 16.08 7.49 -15.93
C GLU A 115 14.66 7.26 -15.37
N THR A 116 14.51 7.34 -14.04
CA THR A 116 13.22 7.22 -13.37
C THR A 116 12.31 8.39 -13.73
N ILE A 117 12.84 9.61 -13.79
CA ILE A 117 12.07 10.80 -14.18
C ILE A 117 11.56 10.64 -15.61
N ASN A 118 12.43 10.30 -16.55
CA ASN A 118 12.07 10.15 -17.96
C ASN A 118 11.06 9.02 -18.17
N GLY A 119 11.19 7.90 -17.46
CA GLY A 119 10.27 6.77 -17.55
C GLY A 119 8.88 7.02 -16.95
N LEU A 120 8.76 7.99 -16.04
CA LEU A 120 7.49 8.35 -15.39
C LEU A 120 6.91 9.69 -15.86
N ALA A 121 7.71 10.48 -16.57
CA ALA A 121 7.27 11.74 -17.15
C ALA A 121 6.27 11.46 -18.28
N GLY A 122 5.02 11.83 -18.08
CA GLY A 122 3.96 11.66 -19.07
C GLY A 122 2.59 11.88 -18.43
N GLU A 123 1.67 12.36 -19.24
CA GLU A 123 0.28 12.52 -18.85
C GLU A 123 -0.50 11.24 -19.14
N GLY A 124 -1.55 11.00 -18.37
CA GLY A 124 -2.45 9.87 -18.58
C GLY A 124 -1.83 8.49 -18.29
N LEU A 125 -2.28 7.50 -19.02
CA LEU A 125 -1.85 6.11 -18.88
C LEU A 125 -0.52 5.88 -19.62
N SER A 126 0.46 5.26 -18.95
CA SER A 126 1.71 4.87 -19.58
C SER A 126 2.14 3.46 -19.15
N VAL A 127 3.01 2.84 -19.93
CA VAL A 127 3.58 1.53 -19.60
C VAL A 127 4.51 1.70 -18.41
N LEU A 128 4.47 0.75 -17.47
CA LEU A 128 5.36 0.75 -16.32
C LEU A 128 6.80 0.47 -16.78
N PRO A 129 7.78 1.31 -16.43
CA PRO A 129 9.18 1.07 -16.77
C PRO A 129 9.73 -0.23 -16.17
N GLU A 130 10.69 -0.83 -16.82
CA GLU A 130 11.45 -1.97 -16.30
C GLU A 130 12.92 -1.56 -16.08
N PRO A 131 13.48 -1.77 -14.86
CA PRO A 131 12.83 -2.34 -13.69
C PRO A 131 11.77 -1.39 -13.07
N PRO A 132 10.75 -1.95 -12.36
CA PRO A 132 9.65 -1.14 -11.83
C PRO A 132 10.16 -0.14 -10.79
N PRO A 133 9.76 1.14 -10.91
CA PRO A 133 10.18 2.18 -9.98
C PRO A 133 9.65 1.93 -8.57
N SER A 134 10.33 2.52 -7.59
CA SER A 134 9.91 2.43 -6.19
C SER A 134 8.54 3.09 -5.97
N ALA A 135 7.82 2.66 -4.91
CA ALA A 135 6.56 3.28 -4.53
C ALA A 135 6.70 4.79 -4.27
N ARG A 136 7.83 5.21 -3.69
CA ARG A 136 8.14 6.63 -3.45
C ARG A 136 8.33 7.40 -4.76
N ALA A 137 8.99 6.81 -5.75
CA ALA A 137 9.14 7.41 -7.07
C ALA A 137 7.79 7.58 -7.76
N LEU A 138 6.94 6.56 -7.76
CA LEU A 138 5.58 6.65 -8.29
C LEU A 138 4.76 7.73 -7.57
N SER A 139 4.84 7.80 -6.24
CA SER A 139 4.17 8.81 -5.44
C SER A 139 4.62 10.23 -5.78
N ALA A 140 5.91 10.45 -6.07
CA ALA A 140 6.43 11.76 -6.49
C ALA A 140 5.81 12.29 -7.79
N PHE A 141 5.32 11.38 -8.64
CA PHE A 141 4.56 11.71 -9.86
C PHE A 141 3.04 11.64 -9.66
N GLY A 142 2.56 11.36 -8.44
CA GLY A 142 1.14 11.15 -8.18
C GLY A 142 0.57 9.95 -8.95
N ARG A 143 1.43 8.97 -9.28
CA ARG A 143 1.08 7.82 -10.12
C ARG A 143 1.08 6.53 -9.32
N ARG A 144 0.36 5.55 -9.83
CA ARG A 144 0.27 4.21 -9.26
C ARG A 144 0.49 3.14 -10.33
N ALA A 145 1.22 2.10 -9.96
CA ALA A 145 1.36 0.91 -10.81
C ALA A 145 0.09 0.05 -10.73
N VAL A 146 -0.42 -0.35 -11.90
CA VAL A 146 -1.59 -1.23 -12.06
C VAL A 146 -1.29 -2.23 -13.18
N GLY A 147 -0.93 -3.47 -12.80
CA GLY A 147 -0.44 -4.45 -13.76
C GLY A 147 0.82 -3.94 -14.47
N ARG A 148 0.81 -3.96 -15.78
CA ARG A 148 1.89 -3.41 -16.63
C ARG A 148 1.82 -1.91 -16.87
N TRP A 149 0.83 -1.24 -16.29
CA TRP A 149 0.56 0.18 -16.51
C TRP A 149 0.90 1.01 -15.30
N THR A 150 1.15 2.29 -15.52
CA THR A 150 1.13 3.32 -14.50
C THR A 150 0.14 4.40 -14.87
N ALA A 151 -0.69 4.81 -13.92
CA ALA A 151 -1.73 5.81 -14.12
C ALA A 151 -1.75 6.84 -12.98
N PRO A 152 -2.15 8.09 -13.26
CA PRO A 152 -2.39 9.09 -12.21
C PRO A 152 -3.44 8.59 -11.23
N VAL A 153 -3.26 8.90 -9.95
CA VAL A 153 -4.19 8.48 -8.89
C VAL A 153 -5.59 9.04 -9.12
N GLU A 154 -5.68 10.31 -9.49
CA GLU A 154 -6.97 10.97 -9.73
C GLU A 154 -7.73 10.30 -10.87
N THR A 155 -7.05 9.96 -11.97
CA THR A 155 -7.65 9.22 -13.09
C THR A 155 -8.15 7.83 -12.66
N LEU A 156 -7.40 7.12 -11.80
CA LEU A 156 -7.84 5.83 -11.26
C LEU A 156 -9.08 5.95 -10.37
N GLU A 157 -9.19 6.99 -9.59
CA GLU A 157 -10.37 7.22 -8.74
C GLU A 157 -11.59 7.66 -9.57
N THR A 158 -11.39 8.52 -10.59
CA THR A 158 -12.43 8.86 -11.55
C THR A 158 -12.93 7.62 -12.32
N PHE A 159 -12.02 6.75 -12.73
CA PHE A 159 -12.36 5.46 -13.32
C PHE A 159 -13.22 4.60 -12.39
N ALA A 160 -12.87 4.54 -11.10
CA ALA A 160 -13.67 3.80 -10.11
C ALA A 160 -15.08 4.39 -9.91
N GLU A 161 -15.20 5.72 -9.98
CA GLU A 161 -16.49 6.41 -9.92
C GLU A 161 -17.34 6.09 -11.16
N ALA A 162 -16.74 6.18 -12.35
CA ALA A 162 -17.41 5.82 -13.59
C ALA A 162 -17.87 4.36 -13.60
N GLN A 163 -17.04 3.43 -13.13
CA GLN A 163 -17.42 2.03 -12.98
C GLN A 163 -18.58 1.82 -12.01
N ARG A 164 -18.58 2.55 -10.90
CA ARG A 164 -19.67 2.47 -9.92
C ARG A 164 -20.98 3.00 -10.49
N ALA A 165 -20.92 4.08 -11.26
CA ALA A 165 -22.06 4.65 -11.92
C ALA A 165 -22.62 3.72 -13.03
N ALA A 166 -21.73 3.08 -13.81
CA ALA A 166 -22.11 2.12 -14.84
C ALA A 166 -22.64 0.78 -14.27
N GLY A 167 -22.29 0.44 -13.03
CA GLY A 167 -22.71 -0.81 -12.37
C GLY A 167 -22.14 -2.04 -13.06
N LYS A 168 -22.99 -2.79 -13.76
CA LYS A 168 -22.58 -3.99 -14.54
C LYS A 168 -22.39 -3.70 -16.02
N ALA A 169 -22.83 -2.53 -16.50
CA ALA A 169 -22.68 -2.14 -17.89
C ALA A 169 -21.20 -1.79 -18.22
N PRO A 170 -20.78 -1.93 -19.47
CA PRO A 170 -19.50 -1.40 -19.90
C PRO A 170 -19.50 0.13 -19.75
N LEU A 171 -18.30 0.70 -19.60
CA LEU A 171 -18.14 2.15 -19.57
C LEU A 171 -18.55 2.74 -20.93
N SER A 172 -19.21 3.89 -20.89
CA SER A 172 -19.56 4.63 -22.12
C SER A 172 -18.29 5.18 -22.79
N ASP A 173 -18.36 5.39 -24.11
CA ASP A 173 -17.27 6.00 -24.86
C ASP A 173 -16.94 7.40 -24.34
N GLU A 174 -17.92 8.15 -23.88
CA GLU A 174 -17.74 9.46 -23.27
C GLU A 174 -16.88 9.35 -21.98
N ALA A 175 -17.18 8.38 -21.13
CA ALA A 175 -16.39 8.14 -19.92
C ALA A 175 -14.96 7.67 -20.25
N LEU A 176 -14.79 6.85 -21.28
CA LEU A 176 -13.46 6.41 -21.73
C LEU A 176 -12.66 7.57 -22.32
N ASN A 177 -13.30 8.42 -23.13
CA ASN A 177 -12.67 9.60 -23.69
C ASN A 177 -12.24 10.62 -22.60
N SER A 178 -13.07 10.81 -21.58
CA SER A 178 -12.72 11.67 -20.44
C SER A 178 -11.50 11.18 -19.65
N LEU A 179 -11.27 9.86 -19.62
CA LEU A 179 -10.10 9.24 -19.01
C LEU A 179 -8.87 9.22 -19.93
N GLY A 180 -9.08 9.43 -21.23
CA GLY A 180 -8.05 9.24 -22.26
C GLY A 180 -7.64 7.77 -22.44
N TRP A 181 -8.58 6.83 -22.21
CA TRP A 181 -8.31 5.38 -22.26
C TRP A 181 -9.11 4.70 -23.36
N THR A 182 -8.55 3.65 -23.93
CA THR A 182 -9.29 2.74 -24.80
C THR A 182 -10.09 1.73 -23.96
N ALA A 183 -11.12 1.11 -24.54
CA ALA A 183 -11.92 0.10 -23.88
C ALA A 183 -11.05 -1.10 -23.41
N ASP A 184 -10.05 -1.51 -24.20
CA ASP A 184 -9.12 -2.58 -23.84
C ASP A 184 -8.22 -2.22 -22.67
N GLN A 185 -7.74 -0.98 -22.65
CA GLN A 185 -6.95 -0.45 -21.53
C GLN A 185 -7.78 -0.43 -20.25
N ALA A 186 -9.00 0.08 -20.30
CA ALA A 186 -9.93 0.12 -19.17
C ALA A 186 -10.22 -1.29 -18.63
N LYS A 187 -10.45 -2.26 -19.52
CA LYS A 187 -10.66 -3.67 -19.16
C LYS A 187 -9.43 -4.29 -18.52
N ALA A 188 -8.25 -4.04 -19.08
CA ALA A 188 -6.98 -4.55 -18.53
C ALA A 188 -6.69 -3.96 -17.14
N ILE A 189 -6.91 -2.66 -16.95
CA ILE A 189 -6.74 -1.97 -15.68
C ILE A 189 -7.75 -2.49 -14.65
N HIS A 190 -9.03 -2.65 -15.03
CA HIS A 190 -10.05 -3.21 -14.15
C HIS A 190 -9.65 -4.61 -13.65
N THR A 191 -9.20 -5.47 -14.56
CA THR A 191 -8.72 -6.80 -14.20
C THR A 191 -7.54 -6.74 -13.26
N ALA A 192 -6.53 -5.92 -13.55
CA ALA A 192 -5.34 -5.76 -12.71
C ALA A 192 -5.63 -5.18 -11.32
N LEU A 193 -6.64 -4.31 -11.20
CA LEU A 193 -7.08 -3.77 -9.90
C LEU A 193 -7.79 -4.81 -9.04
N ARG A 194 -8.48 -5.76 -9.65
CA ARG A 194 -9.21 -6.84 -8.96
C ARG A 194 -8.35 -8.04 -8.65
N THR A 195 -7.31 -8.30 -9.45
CA THR A 195 -6.40 -9.43 -9.21
C THR A 195 -5.64 -9.19 -7.91
N PRO A 196 -5.70 -10.11 -6.92
CA PRO A 196 -4.84 -10.04 -5.76
C PRO A 196 -3.40 -9.95 -6.25
N ARG A 197 -2.60 -9.07 -5.65
CA ARG A 197 -1.16 -9.05 -5.94
C ARG A 197 -0.65 -10.45 -5.63
N ALA A 198 -0.18 -11.17 -6.67
CA ALA A 198 0.61 -12.37 -6.46
C ALA A 198 1.64 -12.03 -5.38
N GLU A 199 1.68 -12.82 -4.30
CA GLU A 199 2.59 -12.60 -3.20
C GLU A 199 3.93 -12.19 -3.77
N ARG A 200 4.36 -11.01 -3.38
CA ARG A 200 5.68 -10.50 -3.75
C ARG A 200 6.62 -11.65 -3.44
N ALA A 201 7.32 -12.16 -4.45
CA ALA A 201 8.43 -13.07 -4.23
C ALA A 201 9.19 -12.51 -3.02
N PRO A 202 9.45 -13.29 -1.97
CA PRO A 202 10.02 -12.80 -0.73
C PRO A 202 11.20 -11.92 -1.10
N SER A 203 11.16 -10.68 -0.63
CA SER A 203 12.28 -9.76 -0.80
C SER A 203 13.54 -10.56 -0.47
N PRO A 204 14.64 -10.48 -1.25
CA PRO A 204 15.86 -11.22 -0.97
C PRO A 204 16.55 -10.76 0.32
N GLY A 205 15.81 -10.61 1.38
CA GLY A 205 16.15 -10.17 2.73
C GLY A 205 15.59 -11.06 3.83
N LYS A 206 14.76 -12.07 3.52
CA LYS A 206 14.59 -13.20 4.43
C LYS A 206 15.67 -14.19 4.07
N SER A 207 16.80 -14.01 4.73
CA SER A 207 17.98 -14.84 4.74
C SER A 207 17.64 -16.31 4.53
N ALA A 208 18.18 -16.89 3.44
CA ALA A 208 18.54 -18.28 3.45
C ALA A 208 19.23 -18.57 4.79
N PRO A 209 18.96 -19.72 5.43
CA PRO A 209 19.65 -20.07 6.67
C PRO A 209 21.15 -19.84 6.44
N PRO A 210 21.85 -19.22 7.37
CA PRO A 210 23.26 -18.94 7.19
C PRO A 210 23.99 -20.22 6.84
N PRO A 211 24.97 -20.20 5.94
CA PRO A 211 25.76 -21.38 5.62
C PRO A 211 26.31 -21.95 6.91
N LYS A 212 26.34 -23.29 7.02
CA LYS A 212 26.69 -24.04 8.26
C LYS A 212 28.03 -23.61 8.86
N ASP A 213 28.88 -22.97 8.08
CA ASP A 213 30.20 -22.48 8.47
C ASP A 213 30.22 -20.99 8.85
N SER A 214 29.05 -20.34 9.01
CA SER A 214 28.99 -18.98 9.47
C SER A 214 29.24 -18.91 10.99
N PRO A 215 30.09 -17.96 11.47
CA PRO A 215 30.30 -17.76 12.90
C PRO A 215 29.01 -17.38 13.67
N PHE A 216 27.95 -17.00 12.93
CA PHE A 216 26.62 -16.68 13.48
C PHE A 216 25.64 -17.86 13.45
N ALA A 217 26.03 -19.05 12.98
CA ALA A 217 25.15 -20.23 12.93
C ALA A 217 24.65 -20.65 14.34
N ALA A 218 25.44 -20.42 15.38
CA ALA A 218 25.07 -20.68 16.76
C ALA A 218 23.92 -19.77 17.26
N LEU A 219 23.82 -18.52 16.79
CA LEU A 219 22.72 -17.61 17.13
C LEU A 219 21.39 -18.00 16.49
N ALA A 220 21.43 -18.61 15.32
CA ALA A 220 20.23 -19.10 14.65
C ALA A 220 19.54 -20.28 15.39
N GLN A 221 20.29 -21.02 16.21
CA GLN A 221 19.77 -22.10 17.06
C GLN A 221 19.02 -21.58 18.29
N LEU A 222 19.37 -20.38 18.78
CA LEU A 222 18.72 -19.76 19.94
C LEU A 222 17.37 -19.11 19.61
N THR A 223 17.10 -18.85 18.33
CA THR A 223 15.83 -18.27 17.86
C THR A 223 14.80 -19.30 17.38
N GLN A 224 15.11 -20.60 17.43
CA GLN A 224 14.12 -21.64 17.12
C GLN A 224 13.22 -21.87 18.35
N PRO A 225 11.88 -21.76 18.19
CA PRO A 225 10.98 -22.19 19.25
C PRO A 225 11.20 -23.67 19.54
N PRO A 226 11.10 -24.14 20.83
CA PRO A 226 11.34 -25.53 21.20
C PRO A 226 10.45 -26.44 20.34
N ARG A 227 11.05 -27.41 19.68
CA ARG A 227 10.33 -28.44 18.94
C ARG A 227 9.36 -29.13 19.89
N PRO A 228 8.04 -29.20 19.54
CA PRO A 228 7.12 -30.00 20.33
C PRO A 228 7.61 -31.45 20.37
N ALA A 229 7.70 -32.00 21.58
CA ALA A 229 8.08 -33.40 21.80
C ALA A 229 7.13 -34.32 20.99
N PRO A 230 7.63 -35.44 20.43
CA PRO A 230 6.79 -36.37 19.68
C PRO A 230 5.71 -36.91 20.59
N SER A 231 4.45 -36.53 20.37
CA SER A 231 3.32 -37.06 21.07
C SER A 231 3.19 -38.57 20.77
N ALA A 232 3.34 -39.40 21.79
CA ALA A 232 3.10 -40.84 21.71
C ALA A 232 1.67 -41.08 21.17
N LYS A 233 1.56 -41.81 20.06
CA LYS A 233 0.29 -42.23 19.47
C LYS A 233 -0.48 -43.07 20.50
N PRO A 234 -1.73 -42.72 20.87
CA PRO A 234 -2.55 -43.63 21.66
C PRO A 234 -2.94 -44.84 20.82
N LYS A 235 -2.69 -46.04 21.37
CA LYS A 235 -3.10 -47.32 20.81
C LYS A 235 -4.61 -47.32 20.63
N ALA A 236 -5.06 -47.62 19.41
CA ALA A 236 -6.45 -47.79 19.05
C ALA A 236 -7.13 -48.86 19.87
N ALA A 237 -8.03 -48.49 20.76
CA ALA A 237 -8.95 -49.43 21.42
C ALA A 237 -10.05 -49.80 20.43
N ARG A 238 -10.04 -51.09 20.08
CA ARG A 238 -11.02 -51.80 19.26
C ARG A 238 -12.39 -51.72 19.95
N ARG A 239 -13.28 -50.82 19.57
CA ARG A 239 -14.68 -50.81 20.04
C ARG A 239 -15.55 -51.51 19.03
N SER A 240 -16.10 -52.64 19.48
CA SER A 240 -17.06 -53.51 18.82
C SER A 240 -18.32 -52.75 18.41
N ARG A 241 -18.73 -52.94 17.16
CA ARG A 241 -20.01 -52.55 16.62
C ARG A 241 -21.14 -53.30 17.34
N ARG A 242 -21.96 -52.60 18.11
CA ARG A 242 -23.33 -53.08 18.46
C ARG A 242 -24.32 -52.19 17.72
N ARG A 243 -25.06 -52.85 16.80
CA ARG A 243 -26.27 -52.34 16.18
C ARG A 243 -27.39 -52.20 17.22
N PRO A 244 -28.16 -51.16 17.26
CA PRO A 244 -29.50 -51.20 17.84
C PRO A 244 -30.56 -51.48 16.76
N ARG A 245 -31.45 -52.32 17.12
CA ARG A 245 -32.65 -52.80 16.42
C ARG A 245 -33.66 -51.67 16.21
N ARG A 246 -34.28 -51.73 15.06
CA ARG A 246 -35.49 -51.05 14.65
C ARG A 246 -36.65 -51.47 15.59
N ALA A 247 -37.42 -50.49 16.10
CA ALA A 247 -38.78 -50.71 16.58
C ALA A 247 -39.68 -49.71 15.87
N ALA A 248 -40.71 -50.26 15.23
CA ALA A 248 -41.83 -49.56 14.64
C ALA A 248 -42.94 -49.46 15.66
N SER A 249 -43.73 -48.38 15.58
CA SER A 249 -45.18 -48.31 15.89
C SER A 249 -45.55 -46.83 15.76
N GLN A 250 -46.40 -46.44 14.79
CA GLN A 250 -47.87 -46.51 14.78
C GLN A 250 -48.52 -45.49 15.76
N GLY A 251 -49.40 -44.71 15.18
CA GLY A 251 -50.52 -44.06 15.82
C GLY A 251 -50.56 -42.56 15.53
N ALA A 252 -51.28 -42.04 14.56
CA ALA A 252 -52.76 -41.86 14.50
C ALA A 252 -53.24 -40.65 15.35
N GLY A 253 -54.00 -39.80 14.69
CA GLY A 253 -55.06 -38.97 15.26
C GLY A 253 -54.82 -37.48 15.09
N GLN A 254 -55.35 -36.81 14.12
CA GLN A 254 -56.74 -36.25 14.01
C GLN A 254 -56.91 -34.93 14.74
N ASN A 255 -57.39 -33.97 13.94
CA ASN A 255 -58.40 -32.88 14.20
C ASN A 255 -57.87 -31.55 14.71
N ALA A 256 -58.11 -30.58 13.85
CA ALA A 256 -59.26 -29.63 13.78
C ALA A 256 -59.07 -28.41 14.70
N GLU A 257 -58.96 -27.27 14.23
CA GLU A 257 -59.83 -26.16 13.82
C GLU A 257 -59.00 -25.03 13.27
#